data_f308f12a509c1b1a942131890c47c499
#
_entry.id   f308f12a509c1b1a942131890c47c499
#
_cell.length_a   1.000
_cell.length_b   1.000
_cell.length_c   1.000
_cell.angle_alpha   90.00
_cell.angle_beta   90.00
_cell.angle_gamma   90.00
#
_symmetry.space_group_name_H-M   'P 1'
#
loop_
_entity.id
_entity.type
_entity.pdbx_description
1 polymer ?
#
loop_
_entity_poly.entity_id
_entity_poly.type
_entity_poly.pdbx_seq_one_letter_code
_entity_poly.pdbx_strand_id
1 'polypeptide(L)'
;MKKLAFAALALAALGASAAMRPTPEYLKKAVVYQVVLRNFTRDGNFRAATEMLDHVRSVGVDVVYLAPFVEMDCDMDESGWSERQKKSGYGSPKNCYRISNYDKIDPEYGKDEDFKAFNDKAHALGMKVFMDLVYLHCGPNNVMKEMFPDAFQKNPDGTVRTTIWHFPYVNFESKAVRKYLIDSMLHWMRLGCDGFRCDVGDSVPIDFWVEATATCQKVNPELVMSNEGTKGEWLKKAFDACYAWPWSFTIRGFLSPKARAFAHVKGKTMPEKMSYVREYESGIPPESLMFCFLDNHDTAADDWDLRFDRICPVEAGNAAFVLTFLRRGLPLVFNGNEIADNARNSFFAPVEHPARAYKTVDWSRALQGDGQKRLALIRRLAKMRHEDPIWSEGTMEWVTDGEANGIVAFTRTLGARKMLVAANLTARPADGGAVIGKLGAWEYAIRPAK
;
A
#
# COMPACT_ATOMS: atom_id res chain seq x y z
N MET A 1 64.17 34.36 0.71
CA MET A 1 62.84 34.71 1.23
C MET A 1 61.81 34.08 0.28
N LYS A 2 61.28 32.93 0.65
CA LYS A 2 60.28 32.20 -0.15
C LYS A 2 58.91 32.48 0.45
N LYS A 3 58.01 33.08 -0.36
CA LYS A 3 56.63 33.33 0.01
C LYS A 3 55.84 32.03 -0.22
N LEU A 4 55.31 31.46 0.82
CA LEU A 4 54.32 30.39 0.77
C LEU A 4 52.96 31.04 0.47
N ALA A 5 52.37 30.67 -0.66
CA ALA A 5 50.98 30.97 -0.97
C ALA A 5 50.08 29.87 -0.39
N PHE A 6 49.23 30.22 0.56
CA PHE A 6 48.13 29.38 1.07
C PHE A 6 46.99 29.50 0.05
N ALA A 7 46.73 28.40 -0.66
CA ALA A 7 45.50 28.25 -1.45
C ALA A 7 44.38 27.78 -0.53
N ALA A 8 43.44 28.65 -0.20
CA ALA A 8 42.19 28.31 0.47
C ALA A 8 41.30 27.60 -0.52
N LEU A 9 41.13 26.27 -0.36
CA LEU A 9 40.05 25.52 -1.01
C LEU A 9 38.73 25.89 -0.34
N ALA A 10 37.96 26.75 -0.99
CA ALA A 10 36.57 26.96 -0.66
C ALA A 10 35.77 25.70 -1.08
N LEU A 11 35.38 24.87 -0.12
CA LEU A 11 34.34 23.87 -0.34
C LEU A 11 33.02 24.60 -0.59
N ALA A 12 32.69 24.77 -1.86
CA ALA A 12 31.33 25.10 -2.27
C ALA A 12 30.47 23.90 -1.96
N ALA A 13 29.73 23.93 -0.86
CA ALA A 13 28.59 23.03 -0.60
C ALA A 13 27.49 23.39 -1.61
N LEU A 14 27.64 22.93 -2.83
CA LEU A 14 26.53 22.85 -3.77
C LEU A 14 25.55 21.83 -3.17
N GLY A 15 24.42 22.32 -2.65
CA GLY A 15 23.24 21.55 -2.37
C GLY A 15 22.69 20.94 -3.66
N ALA A 16 23.37 19.94 -4.18
CA ALA A 16 22.81 19.06 -5.20
C ALA A 16 21.70 18.30 -4.48
N SER A 17 20.44 18.62 -4.79
CA SER A 17 19.33 17.69 -4.61
C SER A 17 19.79 16.40 -5.26
N ALA A 18 20.19 15.40 -4.47
CA ALA A 18 20.58 14.11 -5.00
C ALA A 18 19.37 13.58 -5.77
N ALA A 19 19.50 13.44 -7.08
CA ALA A 19 18.49 12.80 -7.89
C ALA A 19 18.25 11.42 -7.28
N MET A 20 16.99 11.04 -7.09
CA MET A 20 16.67 9.71 -6.61
C MET A 20 17.31 8.66 -7.53
N ARG A 21 17.85 7.60 -6.95
CA ARG A 21 18.36 6.47 -7.74
C ARG A 21 17.26 5.89 -8.61
N PRO A 22 17.58 5.18 -9.70
CA PRO A 22 16.60 4.43 -10.45
C PRO A 22 15.88 3.41 -9.55
N THR A 23 14.57 3.28 -9.73
CA THR A 23 13.76 2.24 -9.06
C THR A 23 14.35 0.85 -9.30
N PRO A 24 14.50 -0.01 -8.27
CA PRO A 24 15.04 -1.34 -8.43
C PRO A 24 14.30 -2.16 -9.48
N GLU A 25 15.04 -2.90 -10.30
CA GLU A 25 14.51 -3.62 -11.46
C GLU A 25 13.44 -4.65 -11.07
N TYR A 26 13.67 -5.36 -9.94
CA TYR A 26 12.71 -6.36 -9.45
C TYR A 26 11.31 -5.77 -9.19
N LEU A 27 11.27 -4.49 -8.77
CA LEU A 27 9.99 -3.85 -8.40
C LEU A 27 9.08 -3.62 -9.61
N LYS A 28 9.63 -3.38 -10.80
CA LYS A 28 8.84 -3.05 -12.00
C LYS A 28 7.79 -4.10 -12.34
N LYS A 29 8.11 -5.38 -12.16
CA LYS A 29 7.22 -6.53 -12.43
C LYS A 29 6.55 -7.10 -11.19
N ALA A 30 6.87 -6.58 -10.02
CA ALA A 30 6.44 -7.15 -8.75
C ALA A 30 4.91 -7.17 -8.58
N VAL A 31 4.47 -8.21 -7.89
CA VAL A 31 3.15 -8.33 -7.28
C VAL A 31 3.31 -8.12 -5.77
N VAL A 32 2.59 -7.16 -5.22
CA VAL A 32 2.64 -6.82 -3.81
C VAL A 32 1.50 -7.49 -3.07
N TYR A 33 1.75 -8.01 -1.88
CA TYR A 33 0.74 -8.64 -1.02
C TYR A 33 0.73 -7.97 0.34
N GLN A 34 -0.38 -7.31 0.68
CA GLN A 34 -0.53 -6.64 1.97
C GLN A 34 -1.05 -7.61 3.03
N VAL A 35 -0.35 -7.67 4.16
CA VAL A 35 -0.70 -8.46 5.33
C VAL A 35 -1.03 -7.57 6.51
N VAL A 36 -2.22 -7.75 7.08
CA VAL A 36 -2.58 -7.27 8.42
C VAL A 36 -2.52 -8.48 9.35
N LEU A 37 -1.51 -8.59 10.20
CA LEU A 37 -1.24 -9.77 11.02
C LEU A 37 -2.48 -10.23 11.79
N ARG A 38 -3.19 -9.30 12.45
CA ARG A 38 -4.42 -9.60 13.20
C ARG A 38 -5.48 -10.36 12.42
N ASN A 39 -5.55 -10.15 11.11
CA ASN A 39 -6.61 -10.71 10.27
C ASN A 39 -6.11 -11.82 9.35
N PHE A 40 -4.79 -11.97 9.22
CA PHE A 40 -4.18 -12.88 8.26
C PHE A 40 -4.35 -14.34 8.66
N THR A 41 -4.07 -14.64 9.93
CA THR A 41 -4.23 -15.99 10.50
C THR A 41 -5.05 -15.94 11.78
N ARG A 42 -5.49 -17.12 12.25
CA ARG A 42 -6.21 -17.22 13.52
C ARG A 42 -5.39 -16.72 14.70
N ASP A 43 -4.09 -16.99 14.74
CA ASP A 43 -3.22 -16.58 15.84
C ASP A 43 -2.76 -15.12 15.71
N GLY A 44 -2.81 -14.55 14.51
CA GLY A 44 -2.59 -13.13 14.24
C GLY A 44 -1.19 -12.64 14.55
N ASN A 45 -0.18 -13.50 14.49
CA ASN A 45 1.21 -13.20 14.86
C ASN A 45 2.19 -13.61 13.76
N PHE A 46 3.47 -13.25 13.93
CA PHE A 46 4.51 -13.55 12.96
C PHE A 46 4.73 -15.04 12.73
N ARG A 47 4.66 -15.88 13.77
CA ARG A 47 4.89 -17.33 13.61
C ARG A 47 3.87 -17.93 12.66
N ALA A 48 2.59 -17.70 12.92
CA ALA A 48 1.54 -18.20 12.06
C ALA A 48 1.57 -17.58 10.66
N ALA A 49 1.94 -16.29 10.54
CA ALA A 49 2.12 -15.65 9.24
C ALA A 49 3.30 -16.25 8.45
N THR A 50 4.39 -16.66 9.13
CA THR A 50 5.53 -17.32 8.51
C THR A 50 5.16 -18.66 7.86
N GLU A 51 4.26 -19.42 8.48
CA GLU A 51 3.74 -20.68 7.93
C GLU A 51 2.95 -20.47 6.63
N MET A 52 2.33 -19.29 6.45
CA MET A 52 1.55 -18.94 5.27
C MET A 52 2.39 -18.43 4.08
N LEU A 53 3.69 -18.17 4.25
CA LEU A 53 4.52 -17.59 3.20
C LEU A 53 4.66 -18.47 1.96
N ASP A 54 4.61 -19.79 2.08
CA ASP A 54 4.59 -20.71 0.92
C ASP A 54 3.30 -20.53 0.09
N HIS A 55 2.15 -20.33 0.75
CA HIS A 55 0.91 -19.98 0.05
C HIS A 55 1.07 -18.64 -0.67
N VAL A 56 1.50 -17.59 0.04
CA VAL A 56 1.70 -16.24 -0.52
C VAL A 56 2.63 -16.29 -1.73
N ARG A 57 3.76 -17.00 -1.64
CA ARG A 57 4.66 -17.21 -2.78
C ARG A 57 3.99 -17.93 -3.94
N SER A 58 3.16 -18.94 -3.65
CA SER A 58 2.43 -19.71 -4.67
C SER A 58 1.41 -18.87 -5.46
N VAL A 59 0.99 -17.74 -4.93
CA VAL A 59 0.13 -16.76 -5.63
C VAL A 59 0.91 -16.01 -6.72
N GLY A 60 2.24 -15.98 -6.62
CA GLY A 60 3.14 -15.22 -7.49
C GLY A 60 3.54 -13.86 -6.90
N VAL A 61 3.55 -13.76 -5.56
CA VAL A 61 3.94 -12.56 -4.84
C VAL A 61 5.46 -12.40 -4.83
N ASP A 62 5.92 -11.17 -4.99
CA ASP A 62 7.34 -10.78 -4.94
C ASP A 62 7.65 -9.89 -3.74
N VAL A 63 6.65 -9.16 -3.23
CA VAL A 63 6.80 -8.26 -2.08
C VAL A 63 5.67 -8.50 -1.09
N VAL A 64 6.02 -8.84 0.15
CA VAL A 64 5.07 -8.85 1.27
C VAL A 64 5.15 -7.51 1.97
N TYR A 65 4.04 -6.79 1.99
CA TYR A 65 3.91 -5.51 2.68
C TYR A 65 3.11 -5.71 3.98
N LEU A 66 3.75 -5.47 5.12
CA LEU A 66 3.17 -5.61 6.45
C LEU A 66 2.55 -4.28 6.90
N ALA A 67 1.27 -4.30 7.30
CA ALA A 67 0.66 -3.21 8.06
C ALA A 67 1.42 -3.02 9.39
N PRO A 68 1.25 -1.87 10.10
CA PRO A 68 2.04 -1.59 11.30
C PRO A 68 1.94 -2.70 12.34
N PHE A 69 3.07 -3.08 12.88
CA PHE A 69 3.22 -4.16 13.88
C PHE A 69 4.07 -3.75 15.10
N VAL A 70 4.54 -2.52 15.09
CA VAL A 70 5.33 -1.97 16.20
C VAL A 70 4.44 -1.69 17.41
N GLU A 71 5.05 -1.52 18.59
CA GLU A 71 4.37 -1.43 19.87
C GLU A 71 3.30 -0.31 19.87
N MET A 72 2.07 -0.70 20.20
CA MET A 72 0.91 0.17 20.20
C MET A 72 0.71 0.86 21.54
N ASP A 73 0.17 2.06 21.50
CA ASP A 73 -0.24 2.77 22.72
C ASP A 73 -1.43 2.08 23.37
N CYS A 74 -1.34 1.88 24.68
CA CYS A 74 -2.35 1.21 25.51
C CYS A 74 -3.14 2.16 26.42
N ASP A 75 -3.11 3.48 26.16
CA ASP A 75 -3.88 4.44 26.91
C ASP A 75 -5.39 4.21 26.73
N MET A 76 -6.07 4.02 27.85
CA MET A 76 -7.52 3.78 27.92
C MET A 76 -8.34 5.07 27.85
N ASP A 77 -7.71 6.25 27.84
CA ASP A 77 -8.42 7.51 27.63
C ASP A 77 -8.95 7.61 26.20
N GLU A 78 -10.25 7.39 26.05
CA GLU A 78 -10.92 7.44 24.76
C GLU A 78 -10.90 8.84 24.11
N SER A 79 -10.59 9.90 24.84
CA SER A 79 -10.42 11.24 24.24
C SER A 79 -9.28 11.28 23.23
N GLY A 80 -8.26 10.45 23.44
CA GLY A 80 -7.13 10.23 22.53
C GLY A 80 -7.35 9.14 21.47
N TRP A 81 -8.55 8.57 21.33
CA TRP A 81 -8.86 7.57 20.33
C TRP A 81 -9.49 8.19 19.08
N SER A 82 -9.19 7.61 17.91
CA SER A 82 -9.86 8.01 16.68
C SER A 82 -11.35 7.65 16.71
N GLU A 83 -12.17 8.39 15.97
CA GLU A 83 -13.59 8.09 15.81
C GLU A 83 -13.84 6.69 15.23
N ARG A 84 -12.96 6.21 14.35
CA ARG A 84 -13.03 4.84 13.83
C ARG A 84 -12.83 3.81 14.94
N GLN A 85 -11.85 4.03 15.81
CA GLN A 85 -11.55 3.15 16.95
C GLN A 85 -12.74 3.08 17.92
N LYS A 86 -13.33 4.22 18.29
CA LYS A 86 -14.53 4.28 19.14
C LYS A 86 -15.71 3.54 18.51
N LYS A 87 -16.00 3.81 17.24
CA LYS A 87 -17.09 3.17 16.49
C LYS A 87 -16.90 1.67 16.26
N SER A 88 -15.70 1.15 16.39
CA SER A 88 -15.44 -0.28 16.26
C SER A 88 -16.14 -1.12 17.32
N GLY A 89 -16.37 -0.54 18.50
CA GLY A 89 -17.09 -1.16 19.61
C GLY A 89 -16.30 -2.22 20.40
N TYR A 90 -14.97 -2.36 20.12
CA TYR A 90 -14.15 -3.35 20.83
C TYR A 90 -13.65 -2.87 22.19
N GLY A 91 -13.72 -1.57 22.52
CA GLY A 91 -13.20 -1.02 23.78
C GLY A 91 -11.70 -1.26 23.97
N SER A 92 -10.96 -1.47 22.88
CA SER A 92 -9.52 -1.75 22.92
C SER A 92 -8.71 -0.48 22.65
N PRO A 93 -7.69 -0.16 23.46
CA PRO A 93 -6.80 0.96 23.22
C PRO A 93 -5.85 0.68 22.03
N LYS A 94 -5.63 -0.59 21.71
CA LYS A 94 -4.65 -1.02 20.71
C LYS A 94 -5.11 -0.73 19.28
N ASN A 95 -4.47 0.24 18.68
CA ASN A 95 -4.61 0.62 17.29
C ASN A 95 -3.21 0.65 16.68
N CYS A 96 -2.96 -0.13 15.64
CA CYS A 96 -1.64 -0.24 15.01
C CYS A 96 -1.14 1.07 14.36
N TYR A 97 -2.00 2.07 14.22
CA TYR A 97 -1.63 3.44 13.81
C TYR A 97 -1.44 4.40 15.00
N ARG A 98 -1.45 3.90 16.23
CA ARG A 98 -1.25 4.65 17.46
C ARG A 98 -0.02 4.12 18.19
N ILE A 99 1.16 4.46 17.65
CA ILE A 99 2.45 3.90 18.01
C ILE A 99 2.93 4.43 19.36
N SER A 100 3.38 3.55 20.27
CA SER A 100 4.06 3.91 21.51
C SER A 100 5.58 3.81 21.41
N ASN A 101 6.10 2.87 20.58
CA ASN A 101 7.53 2.68 20.41
C ASN A 101 7.85 2.21 18.99
N TYR A 102 8.72 2.93 18.30
CA TYR A 102 9.08 2.62 16.90
C TYR A 102 10.14 1.51 16.77
N ASP A 103 10.82 1.14 17.85
CA ASP A 103 11.93 0.18 17.83
C ASP A 103 11.55 -1.18 18.45
N LYS A 104 10.27 -1.39 18.79
CA LYS A 104 9.80 -2.65 19.38
C LYS A 104 8.59 -3.20 18.65
N ILE A 105 8.53 -4.51 18.54
CA ILE A 105 7.32 -5.22 18.07
C ILE A 105 6.29 -5.24 19.20
N ASP A 106 5.02 -5.03 18.84
CA ASP A 106 3.93 -5.22 19.82
C ASP A 106 3.91 -6.70 20.28
N PRO A 107 3.88 -6.95 21.60
CA PRO A 107 3.86 -8.32 22.13
C PRO A 107 2.75 -9.22 21.56
N GLU A 108 1.66 -8.63 21.07
CA GLU A 108 0.59 -9.36 20.38
C GLU A 108 1.11 -10.09 19.13
N TYR A 109 2.08 -9.51 18.43
CA TYR A 109 2.59 -10.03 17.15
C TYR A 109 3.84 -10.90 17.30
N GLY A 110 4.54 -10.82 18.43
CA GLY A 110 5.77 -11.57 18.67
C GLY A 110 6.94 -10.69 19.11
N LYS A 111 8.12 -11.01 18.67
CA LYS A 111 9.38 -10.32 19.01
C LYS A 111 10.34 -10.29 17.81
N ASP A 112 11.47 -9.63 17.96
CA ASP A 112 12.45 -9.41 16.88
C ASP A 112 12.89 -10.70 16.18
N GLU A 113 13.07 -11.79 16.95
CA GLU A 113 13.43 -13.09 16.37
C GLU A 113 12.31 -13.68 15.50
N ASP A 114 11.04 -13.44 15.84
CA ASP A 114 9.90 -13.91 15.07
C ASP A 114 9.79 -13.12 13.75
N PHE A 115 10.02 -11.79 13.79
CA PHE A 115 10.06 -10.95 12.59
C PHE A 115 11.27 -11.30 11.70
N LYS A 116 12.43 -11.52 12.32
CA LYS A 116 13.61 -11.95 11.57
C LYS A 116 13.39 -13.30 10.88
N ALA A 117 12.78 -14.27 11.56
CA ALA A 117 12.44 -15.57 10.98
C ALA A 117 11.45 -15.44 9.83
N PHE A 118 10.47 -14.53 9.93
CA PHE A 118 9.55 -14.19 8.85
C PHE A 118 10.31 -13.65 7.63
N ASN A 119 11.21 -12.69 7.83
CA ASN A 119 12.02 -12.11 6.75
C ASN A 119 12.94 -13.15 6.11
N ASP A 120 13.65 -13.94 6.91
CA ASP A 120 14.55 -15.00 6.43
C ASP A 120 13.78 -16.02 5.55
N LYS A 121 12.56 -16.42 5.97
CA LYS A 121 11.71 -17.31 5.18
C LYS A 121 11.20 -16.65 3.90
N ALA A 122 10.77 -15.39 3.95
CA ALA A 122 10.34 -14.63 2.77
C ALA A 122 11.49 -14.52 1.75
N HIS A 123 12.69 -14.17 2.21
CA HIS A 123 13.89 -14.10 1.38
C HIS A 123 14.27 -15.47 0.78
N ALA A 124 14.20 -16.54 1.55
CA ALA A 124 14.45 -17.91 1.06
C ALA A 124 13.47 -18.31 -0.06
N LEU A 125 12.25 -17.76 -0.04
CA LEU A 125 11.24 -17.93 -1.08
C LEU A 125 11.38 -16.91 -2.24
N GLY A 126 12.40 -16.03 -2.21
CA GLY A 126 12.63 -14.99 -3.22
C GLY A 126 11.68 -13.81 -3.15
N MET A 127 11.07 -13.57 -2.00
CA MET A 127 10.21 -12.40 -1.74
C MET A 127 10.95 -11.33 -0.93
N LYS A 128 10.58 -10.07 -1.13
CA LYS A 128 11.00 -8.92 -0.32
C LYS A 128 9.95 -8.60 0.73
N VAL A 129 10.36 -7.95 1.82
CA VAL A 129 9.46 -7.55 2.90
C VAL A 129 9.50 -6.04 3.11
N PHE A 130 8.33 -5.41 3.00
CA PHE A 130 8.14 -3.99 3.33
C PHE A 130 7.31 -3.86 4.60
N MET A 131 7.55 -2.79 5.36
CA MET A 131 6.75 -2.45 6.53
C MET A 131 6.14 -1.06 6.44
N ASP A 132 5.09 -0.83 7.20
CA ASP A 132 4.41 0.46 7.31
C ASP A 132 5.09 1.35 8.37
N LEU A 133 5.45 2.58 7.99
CA LEU A 133 6.00 3.61 8.87
C LEU A 133 4.94 4.67 9.17
N VAL A 134 4.53 4.78 10.42
CA VAL A 134 3.54 5.76 10.90
C VAL A 134 4.27 6.91 11.58
N TYR A 135 4.86 7.82 10.81
CA TYR A 135 5.74 8.86 11.36
C TYR A 135 5.09 10.24 11.48
N LEU A 136 3.96 10.51 10.79
CA LEU A 136 3.25 11.78 10.93
C LEU A 136 2.79 12.03 12.36
N HIS A 137 2.35 10.97 13.03
CA HIS A 137 1.73 11.00 14.35
C HIS A 137 2.08 9.73 15.16
N CYS A 138 1.75 9.75 16.44
CA CYS A 138 1.97 8.61 17.33
C CYS A 138 0.91 8.55 18.43
N GLY A 139 1.02 7.60 19.34
CA GLY A 139 0.21 7.56 20.56
C GLY A 139 0.65 8.63 21.58
N PRO A 140 -0.22 9.05 22.50
CA PRO A 140 0.09 10.08 23.51
C PRO A 140 1.18 9.65 24.51
N ASN A 141 1.38 8.35 24.69
CA ASN A 141 2.42 7.78 25.55
C ASN A 141 3.61 7.23 24.76
N ASN A 142 3.86 7.76 23.56
CA ASN A 142 5.04 7.39 22.80
C ASN A 142 6.32 7.71 23.58
N VAL A 143 7.28 6.77 23.56
CA VAL A 143 8.54 6.88 24.32
C VAL A 143 9.33 8.16 24.02
N MET A 144 9.15 8.75 22.87
CA MET A 144 9.78 10.03 22.52
C MET A 144 9.39 11.17 23.48
N LYS A 145 8.22 11.08 24.10
CA LYS A 145 7.77 12.08 25.09
C LYS A 145 8.75 12.23 26.26
N GLU A 146 9.34 11.10 26.70
CA GLU A 146 10.32 11.07 27.80
C GLU A 146 11.76 11.31 27.28
N MET A 147 12.01 10.92 26.03
CA MET A 147 13.35 11.04 25.44
C MET A 147 13.68 12.45 24.98
N PHE A 148 12.69 13.20 24.48
CA PHE A 148 12.91 14.49 23.85
C PHE A 148 11.89 15.52 24.33
N PRO A 149 12.31 16.68 24.89
CA PRO A 149 11.40 17.70 25.40
C PRO A 149 10.57 18.38 24.29
N ASP A 150 11.01 18.26 23.04
CA ASP A 150 10.41 18.80 21.83
C ASP A 150 9.90 17.71 20.88
N ALA A 151 9.53 16.52 21.40
CA ALA A 151 9.09 15.40 20.60
C ALA A 151 7.86 15.69 19.73
N PHE A 152 6.93 16.49 20.24
CA PHE A 152 5.64 16.74 19.59
C PHE A 152 5.45 18.22 19.24
N GLN A 153 4.73 18.46 18.15
CA GLN A 153 4.31 19.82 17.81
C GLN A 153 3.38 20.38 18.90
N LYS A 154 3.48 21.69 19.12
CA LYS A 154 2.66 22.39 20.12
C LYS A 154 1.80 23.47 19.45
N ASN A 155 0.65 23.69 20.02
CA ASN A 155 -0.21 24.83 19.74
C ASN A 155 0.38 26.12 20.36
N PRO A 156 -0.09 27.31 19.97
CA PRO A 156 0.38 28.58 20.56
C PRO A 156 0.19 28.69 22.08
N ASP A 157 -0.77 27.97 22.65
CA ASP A 157 -1.04 27.90 24.08
C ASP A 157 -0.14 26.89 24.84
N GLY A 158 0.77 26.21 24.13
CA GLY A 158 1.69 25.22 24.68
C GLY A 158 1.13 23.80 24.79
N THR A 159 -0.14 23.56 24.47
CA THR A 159 -0.71 22.21 24.43
C THR A 159 -0.17 21.41 23.24
N VAL A 160 -0.17 20.08 23.34
CA VAL A 160 0.25 19.21 22.23
C VAL A 160 -0.74 19.33 21.07
N ARG A 161 -0.23 19.59 19.87
CA ARG A 161 -1.04 19.63 18.67
C ARG A 161 -1.38 18.20 18.22
N THR A 162 -2.65 17.94 17.91
CA THR A 162 -3.11 16.62 17.46
C THR A 162 -3.67 16.65 16.04
N THR A 163 -3.63 15.49 15.37
CA THR A 163 -4.29 15.24 14.08
C THR A 163 -5.82 15.24 14.22
N ILE A 164 -6.52 15.13 13.10
CA ILE A 164 -7.99 14.89 13.09
C ILE A 164 -8.37 13.54 13.72
N TRP A 165 -7.41 12.65 13.94
CA TRP A 165 -7.59 11.37 14.64
C TRP A 165 -7.26 11.45 16.13
N HIS A 166 -7.02 12.66 16.66
CA HIS A 166 -6.64 12.94 18.06
C HIS A 166 -5.23 12.45 18.46
N PHE A 167 -4.39 12.10 17.48
CA PHE A 167 -3.02 11.63 17.72
C PHE A 167 -2.02 12.80 17.71
N PRO A 168 -1.04 12.83 18.63
CA PRO A 168 0.01 13.84 18.65
C PRO A 168 0.78 13.89 17.32
N TYR A 169 0.97 15.11 16.77
CA TYR A 169 1.89 15.30 15.65
C TYR A 169 3.34 15.20 16.12
N VAL A 170 4.14 14.43 15.40
CA VAL A 170 5.59 14.36 15.58
C VAL A 170 6.23 15.67 15.14
N ASN A 171 7.24 16.15 15.90
CA ASN A 171 7.95 17.38 15.59
C ASN A 171 9.20 17.14 14.74
N PHE A 172 9.11 17.37 13.44
CA PHE A 172 10.23 17.23 12.49
C PHE A 172 11.23 18.40 12.50
N GLU A 173 10.99 19.45 13.27
CA GLU A 173 11.99 20.50 13.49
C GLU A 173 13.08 20.01 14.48
N SER A 174 12.76 19.03 15.33
CA SER A 174 13.70 18.41 16.24
C SER A 174 14.65 17.46 15.51
N LYS A 175 15.93 17.82 15.49
CA LYS A 175 16.98 16.96 14.91
C LYS A 175 17.12 15.62 15.65
N ALA A 176 16.88 15.61 16.97
CA ALA A 176 16.94 14.41 17.79
C ALA A 176 15.82 13.44 17.43
N VAL A 177 14.60 13.95 17.24
CA VAL A 177 13.44 13.15 16.77
C VAL A 177 13.69 12.60 15.37
N ARG A 178 14.14 13.43 14.42
CA ARG A 178 14.48 12.96 13.06
C ARG A 178 15.51 11.83 13.11
N LYS A 179 16.57 12.02 13.92
CA LYS A 179 17.59 10.96 14.07
C LYS A 179 17.01 9.67 14.62
N TYR A 180 16.19 9.74 15.66
CA TYR A 180 15.55 8.58 16.27
C TYR A 180 14.68 7.82 15.24
N LEU A 181 13.87 8.52 14.46
CA LEU A 181 13.03 7.91 13.42
C LEU A 181 13.87 7.25 12.31
N ILE A 182 14.98 7.86 11.90
CA ILE A 182 15.90 7.26 10.92
C ILE A 182 16.61 6.03 11.52
N ASP A 183 17.03 6.12 12.77
CA ASP A 183 17.66 4.98 13.48
C ASP A 183 16.69 3.80 13.58
N SER A 184 15.39 4.04 13.80
CA SER A 184 14.37 2.99 13.80
C SER A 184 14.22 2.32 12.41
N MET A 185 14.30 3.08 11.31
CA MET A 185 14.34 2.48 9.98
C MET A 185 15.56 1.57 9.80
N LEU A 186 16.73 2.03 10.23
CA LEU A 186 17.97 1.23 10.20
C LEU A 186 17.88 0.00 11.09
N HIS A 187 17.17 0.06 12.23
CA HIS A 187 16.90 -1.10 13.08
C HIS A 187 16.11 -2.17 12.31
N TRP A 188 15.00 -1.81 11.68
CA TRP A 188 14.19 -2.75 10.92
C TRP A 188 14.91 -3.32 9.70
N MET A 189 15.75 -2.53 9.04
CA MET A 189 16.60 -3.01 7.95
C MET A 189 17.60 -4.07 8.43
N ARG A 190 18.17 -3.93 9.64
CA ARG A 190 19.06 -4.97 10.23
C ARG A 190 18.32 -6.28 10.52
N LEU A 191 17.02 -6.23 10.74
CA LEU A 191 16.16 -7.41 10.90
C LEU A 191 15.65 -7.98 9.58
N GLY A 192 16.02 -7.37 8.43
CA GLY A 192 15.73 -7.90 7.10
C GLY A 192 14.63 -7.16 6.33
N CYS A 193 14.17 -5.99 6.79
CA CYS A 193 13.22 -5.18 6.04
C CYS A 193 13.88 -4.62 4.77
N ASP A 194 13.25 -4.79 3.60
CA ASP A 194 13.74 -4.36 2.28
C ASP A 194 13.13 -3.05 1.80
N GLY A 195 12.11 -2.55 2.45
CA GLY A 195 11.44 -1.32 2.04
C GLY A 195 10.40 -0.83 3.03
N PHE A 196 9.92 0.37 2.78
CA PHE A 196 8.96 1.03 3.67
C PHE A 196 7.78 1.60 2.88
N ARG A 197 6.58 1.47 3.45
CA ARG A 197 5.42 2.26 3.08
C ARG A 197 5.23 3.34 4.14
N CYS A 198 5.17 4.59 3.70
CA CYS A 198 5.11 5.75 4.59
C CYS A 198 3.66 6.23 4.71
N ASP A 199 3.08 6.02 5.88
CA ASP A 199 1.72 6.41 6.23
C ASP A 199 1.54 7.91 6.12
N VAL A 200 0.48 8.35 5.41
CA VAL A 200 0.19 9.77 5.13
C VAL A 200 1.45 10.56 4.77
N GLY A 201 2.34 9.94 4.00
CA GLY A 201 3.69 10.47 3.75
C GLY A 201 3.71 11.87 3.13
N ASP A 202 2.67 12.26 2.37
CA ASP A 202 2.49 13.61 1.84
C ASP A 202 2.38 14.72 2.90
N SER A 203 2.12 14.34 4.16
CA SER A 203 1.98 15.27 5.30
C SER A 203 3.22 15.35 6.18
N VAL A 204 4.17 14.45 6.01
CA VAL A 204 5.49 14.50 6.66
C VAL A 204 6.43 15.39 5.79
N PRO A 205 7.31 16.22 6.36
CA PRO A 205 8.18 17.08 5.56
C PRO A 205 9.05 16.31 4.55
N ILE A 206 9.09 16.79 3.31
CA ILE A 206 9.82 16.11 2.22
C ILE A 206 11.34 16.05 2.47
N ASP A 207 11.90 17.06 3.11
CA ASP A 207 13.32 17.09 3.44
C ASP A 207 13.70 15.99 4.44
N PHE A 208 12.79 15.63 5.38
CA PHE A 208 12.96 14.46 6.22
C PHE A 208 13.02 13.17 5.39
N TRP A 209 12.09 12.98 4.45
CA TRP A 209 12.09 11.79 3.61
C TRP A 209 13.34 11.69 2.72
N VAL A 210 13.81 12.82 2.19
CA VAL A 210 15.07 12.88 1.42
C VAL A 210 16.25 12.44 2.28
N GLU A 211 16.37 12.96 3.51
CA GLU A 211 17.42 12.60 4.46
C GLU A 211 17.35 11.10 4.85
N ALA A 212 16.15 10.64 5.21
CA ALA A 212 15.90 9.26 5.64
C ALA A 212 16.21 8.26 4.52
N THR A 213 15.67 8.51 3.33
CA THR A 213 15.90 7.66 2.15
C THR A 213 17.39 7.59 1.79
N ALA A 214 18.06 8.75 1.71
CA ALA A 214 19.49 8.79 1.40
C ALA A 214 20.35 8.08 2.45
N THR A 215 19.95 8.15 3.73
CA THR A 215 20.65 7.47 4.81
C THR A 215 20.47 5.96 4.74
N CYS A 216 19.25 5.49 4.56
CA CYS A 216 18.94 4.06 4.45
C CYS A 216 19.54 3.44 3.17
N GLN A 217 19.54 4.14 2.04
CA GLN A 217 20.11 3.66 0.78
C GLN A 217 21.65 3.54 0.79
N LYS A 218 22.35 4.19 1.72
CA LYS A 218 23.79 3.91 1.96
C LYS A 218 24.01 2.51 2.51
N VAL A 219 23.04 1.98 3.27
CA VAL A 219 23.10 0.62 3.85
C VAL A 219 22.56 -0.42 2.87
N ASN A 220 21.44 -0.15 2.24
CA ASN A 220 20.86 -1.00 1.19
C ASN A 220 20.47 -0.15 -0.04
N PRO A 221 21.28 -0.15 -1.10
CA PRO A 221 20.99 0.61 -2.32
C PRO A 221 19.68 0.20 -3.03
N GLU A 222 19.16 -0.99 -2.75
CA GLU A 222 17.88 -1.48 -3.31
C GLU A 222 16.68 -1.23 -2.40
N LEU A 223 16.85 -0.53 -1.27
CA LEU A 223 15.73 -0.19 -0.39
C LEU A 223 14.66 0.57 -1.15
N VAL A 224 13.42 0.13 -1.04
CA VAL A 224 12.25 0.78 -1.68
C VAL A 224 11.52 1.67 -0.67
N MET A 225 11.18 2.86 -1.13
CA MET A 225 10.32 3.78 -0.40
C MET A 225 9.00 3.97 -1.15
N SER A 226 7.88 3.68 -0.51
CA SER A 226 6.56 3.94 -1.08
C SER A 226 5.75 4.90 -0.21
N ASN A 227 5.03 5.79 -0.86
CA ASN A 227 4.27 6.84 -0.21
C ASN A 227 2.78 6.54 -0.24
N GLU A 228 2.11 6.56 0.92
CA GLU A 228 0.67 6.72 0.92
C GLU A 228 0.33 8.18 0.64
N GLY A 229 0.39 8.54 -0.61
CA GLY A 229 0.15 9.90 -1.05
C GLY A 229 -0.01 9.97 -2.55
N THR A 230 -0.24 11.19 -3.04
CA THR A 230 -0.57 11.44 -4.43
C THR A 230 0.28 12.54 -5.06
N LYS A 231 1.23 13.11 -4.33
CA LYS A 231 2.11 14.16 -4.82
C LYS A 231 3.20 13.59 -5.74
N GLY A 232 2.99 13.66 -7.06
CA GLY A 232 3.93 13.15 -8.05
C GLY A 232 5.34 13.76 -7.94
N GLU A 233 5.46 15.01 -7.51
CA GLU A 233 6.75 15.67 -7.29
C GLU A 233 7.61 15.03 -6.20
N TRP A 234 7.00 14.34 -5.22
CA TRP A 234 7.69 13.63 -4.15
C TRP A 234 8.35 12.34 -4.62
N LEU A 235 7.76 11.72 -5.64
CA LEU A 235 8.29 10.52 -6.30
C LEU A 235 9.65 10.74 -6.94
N LYS A 236 9.97 12.00 -7.32
CA LYS A 236 11.28 12.37 -7.87
C LYS A 236 12.34 12.64 -6.81
N LYS A 237 11.94 12.77 -5.54
CA LYS A 237 12.81 13.20 -4.45
C LYS A 237 13.17 12.11 -3.46
N ALA A 238 12.19 11.29 -3.05
CA ALA A 238 12.36 10.33 -1.96
C ALA A 238 11.65 8.98 -2.15
N PHE A 239 10.70 8.87 -3.09
CA PHE A 239 9.84 7.70 -3.20
C PHE A 239 9.91 7.02 -4.58
N ASP A 240 9.88 5.69 -4.60
CA ASP A 240 9.80 4.85 -5.79
C ASP A 240 8.36 4.66 -6.27
N ALA A 241 7.40 4.67 -5.35
CA ALA A 241 6.00 4.41 -5.64
C ALA A 241 5.05 5.25 -4.78
N CYS A 242 3.83 5.42 -5.25
CA CYS A 242 2.71 6.01 -4.52
C CYS A 242 1.46 5.13 -4.58
N TYR A 243 0.35 5.55 -3.97
CA TYR A 243 -0.92 4.83 -4.01
C TYR A 243 -1.80 5.30 -5.18
N ALA A 244 -2.37 4.36 -5.92
CA ALA A 244 -3.40 4.65 -6.94
C ALA A 244 -4.80 4.74 -6.32
N TRP A 245 -5.00 5.61 -5.32
CA TRP A 245 -6.30 5.84 -4.68
C TRP A 245 -7.43 6.14 -5.68
N PRO A 246 -7.23 7.02 -6.70
CA PRO A 246 -8.26 7.28 -7.70
C PRO A 246 -8.74 6.04 -8.45
N TRP A 247 -7.83 5.09 -8.74
CA TRP A 247 -8.18 3.81 -9.34
C TRP A 247 -9.09 2.99 -8.44
N SER A 248 -8.67 2.73 -7.20
CA SER A 248 -9.43 1.94 -6.24
C SER A 248 -10.83 2.52 -6.02
N PHE A 249 -10.92 3.81 -5.70
CA PHE A 249 -12.21 4.46 -5.45
C PHE A 249 -13.12 4.49 -6.69
N THR A 250 -12.55 4.70 -7.88
CA THR A 250 -13.33 4.73 -9.13
C THR A 250 -13.97 3.38 -9.39
N ILE A 251 -13.20 2.29 -9.37
CA ILE A 251 -13.74 0.94 -9.63
C ILE A 251 -14.76 0.54 -8.57
N ARG A 252 -14.46 0.76 -7.29
CA ARG A 252 -15.36 0.46 -6.17
C ARG A 252 -16.65 1.28 -6.26
N GLY A 253 -16.54 2.59 -6.49
CA GLY A 253 -17.67 3.51 -6.59
C GLY A 253 -18.53 3.27 -7.83
N PHE A 254 -18.00 2.62 -8.86
CA PHE A 254 -18.78 2.18 -10.00
C PHE A 254 -19.56 0.89 -9.69
N LEU A 255 -18.90 -0.09 -9.06
CA LEU A 255 -19.48 -1.40 -8.79
C LEU A 255 -20.49 -1.41 -7.64
N SER A 256 -20.38 -0.47 -6.69
CA SER A 256 -21.25 -0.47 -5.51
C SER A 256 -21.74 0.92 -5.13
N PRO A 257 -23.08 1.11 -4.97
CA PRO A 257 -23.63 2.35 -4.42
C PRO A 257 -23.11 2.68 -3.01
N LYS A 258 -22.83 1.66 -2.19
CA LYS A 258 -22.29 1.82 -0.84
C LYS A 258 -20.89 2.46 -0.88
N ALA A 259 -20.04 2.02 -1.81
CA ALA A 259 -18.71 2.60 -2.00
C ALA A 259 -18.73 4.02 -2.59
N ARG A 260 -19.83 4.43 -3.27
CA ARG A 260 -19.98 5.80 -3.78
C ARG A 260 -20.03 6.85 -2.68
N ALA A 261 -20.51 6.50 -1.49
CA ALA A 261 -20.57 7.41 -0.35
C ALA A 261 -19.17 7.82 0.15
N PHE A 262 -18.14 7.03 -0.15
CA PHE A 262 -16.72 7.34 0.10
C PHE A 262 -16.08 8.18 -1.01
N ALA A 263 -16.88 8.81 -1.81
CA ALA A 263 -16.47 9.42 -3.07
C ALA A 263 -15.70 10.72 -2.88
N HIS A 264 -14.41 10.64 -2.64
CA HIS A 264 -13.46 11.60 -3.21
C HIS A 264 -13.44 11.50 -4.76
N VAL A 265 -14.18 10.54 -5.32
CA VAL A 265 -14.30 10.32 -6.76
C VAL A 265 -15.28 11.31 -7.35
N LYS A 266 -14.75 12.29 -8.03
CA LYS A 266 -15.53 13.23 -8.85
C LYS A 266 -16.23 12.47 -9.99
N GLY A 267 -17.46 12.89 -10.33
CA GLY A 267 -18.20 12.36 -11.46
C GLY A 267 -19.28 11.33 -11.11
N LYS A 268 -20.34 11.28 -11.92
CA LYS A 268 -21.50 10.40 -11.77
C LYS A 268 -21.42 9.19 -12.72
N THR A 269 -20.90 9.40 -13.91
CA THR A 269 -20.78 8.40 -14.98
C THR A 269 -19.41 7.74 -14.99
N MET A 270 -19.25 6.60 -15.65
CA MET A 270 -17.96 5.95 -15.81
C MET A 270 -16.94 6.82 -16.54
N PRO A 271 -17.26 7.49 -17.66
CA PRO A 271 -16.34 8.39 -18.34
C PRO A 271 -15.80 9.51 -17.43
N GLU A 272 -16.68 10.15 -16.63
CA GLU A 272 -16.25 11.19 -15.67
C GLU A 272 -15.31 10.64 -14.60
N LYS A 273 -15.61 9.45 -14.05
CA LYS A 273 -14.77 8.79 -13.05
C LYS A 273 -13.40 8.37 -13.63
N MET A 274 -13.41 7.85 -14.85
CA MET A 274 -12.16 7.46 -15.53
C MET A 274 -11.34 8.68 -15.95
N SER A 275 -11.99 9.82 -16.26
CA SER A 275 -11.26 11.08 -16.47
C SER A 275 -10.48 11.50 -15.23
N TYR A 276 -11.04 11.36 -14.03
CA TYR A 276 -10.34 11.61 -12.78
C TYR A 276 -9.12 10.70 -12.57
N VAL A 277 -9.23 9.41 -12.93
CA VAL A 277 -8.08 8.50 -12.90
C VAL A 277 -6.98 8.97 -13.85
N ARG A 278 -7.34 9.31 -15.09
CA ARG A 278 -6.39 9.78 -16.11
C ARG A 278 -5.70 11.09 -15.70
N GLU A 279 -6.47 12.04 -15.16
CA GLU A 279 -5.94 13.31 -14.65
C GLU A 279 -4.89 13.07 -13.57
N TYR A 280 -5.22 12.22 -12.58
CA TYR A 280 -4.29 11.86 -11.53
C TYR A 280 -3.01 11.22 -12.08
N GLU A 281 -3.15 10.22 -12.96
CA GLU A 281 -2.04 9.48 -13.50
C GLU A 281 -1.11 10.31 -14.40
N SER A 282 -1.64 11.36 -15.02
CA SER A 282 -0.82 12.31 -15.81
C SER A 282 0.15 13.12 -14.94
N GLY A 283 -0.14 13.27 -13.64
CA GLY A 283 0.74 13.91 -12.66
C GLY A 283 1.82 12.98 -12.09
N ILE A 284 1.75 11.67 -12.38
CA ILE A 284 2.72 10.69 -11.89
C ILE A 284 3.83 10.50 -12.93
N PRO A 285 5.12 10.71 -12.56
CA PRO A 285 6.24 10.53 -13.47
C PRO A 285 6.21 9.15 -14.15
N PRO A 286 6.53 9.06 -15.44
CA PRO A 286 6.47 7.78 -16.19
C PRO A 286 7.29 6.65 -15.58
N GLU A 287 8.43 6.98 -15.00
CA GLU A 287 9.35 6.06 -14.32
C GLU A 287 8.88 5.62 -12.93
N SER A 288 7.96 6.36 -12.32
CA SER A 288 7.44 6.04 -10.98
C SER A 288 6.32 5.02 -11.04
N LEU A 289 6.20 4.24 -9.97
CA LEU A 289 5.22 3.18 -9.85
C LEU A 289 4.05 3.58 -8.95
N MET A 290 2.93 2.88 -9.09
CA MET A 290 1.75 3.06 -8.25
C MET A 290 1.30 1.72 -7.72
N PHE A 291 0.99 1.62 -6.44
CA PHE A 291 0.27 0.47 -5.90
C PHE A 291 -1.19 0.52 -6.36
N CYS A 292 -1.54 -0.40 -7.24
CA CYS A 292 -2.87 -0.52 -7.81
C CYS A 292 -3.64 -1.61 -7.07
N PHE A 293 -4.69 -1.27 -6.36
CA PHE A 293 -5.42 -2.19 -5.49
C PHE A 293 -6.94 -2.00 -5.63
N LEU A 294 -7.67 -3.03 -5.23
CA LEU A 294 -9.11 -2.99 -5.05
C LEU A 294 -9.47 -2.92 -3.56
N ASP A 295 -8.71 -3.59 -2.71
CA ASP A 295 -8.76 -3.48 -1.27
C ASP A 295 -7.39 -3.13 -0.68
N ASN A 296 -7.42 -2.51 0.49
CA ASN A 296 -6.34 -2.40 1.45
C ASN A 296 -6.91 -2.47 2.87
N HIS A 297 -6.06 -2.35 3.88
CA HIS A 297 -6.47 -2.39 5.28
C HIS A 297 -7.53 -1.35 5.66
N ASP A 298 -7.55 -0.17 5.01
CA ASP A 298 -8.57 0.86 5.25
C ASP A 298 -9.93 0.47 4.69
N THR A 299 -9.97 0.14 3.40
CA THR A 299 -11.23 -0.12 2.70
C THR A 299 -11.90 -1.41 3.14
N ALA A 300 -11.11 -2.38 3.63
CA ALA A 300 -11.62 -3.66 4.10
C ALA A 300 -11.98 -3.68 5.58
N ALA A 301 -11.66 -2.62 6.34
CA ALA A 301 -11.99 -2.54 7.76
C ALA A 301 -13.50 -2.52 8.01
N ASP A 302 -13.91 -3.08 9.14
CA ASP A 302 -15.32 -3.31 9.49
C ASP A 302 -16.13 -2.04 9.73
N ASP A 303 -15.50 -0.93 10.12
CA ASP A 303 -16.15 0.36 10.25
C ASP A 303 -16.62 0.94 8.90
N TRP A 304 -15.88 0.68 7.83
CA TRP A 304 -16.28 1.05 6.48
C TRP A 304 -17.10 -0.04 5.78
N ASP A 305 -16.84 -1.32 6.10
CA ASP A 305 -17.50 -2.48 5.51
C ASP A 305 -17.53 -2.44 3.97
N LEU A 306 -16.39 -2.07 3.40
CA LEU A 306 -16.23 -1.87 1.97
C LEU A 306 -15.32 -2.92 1.32
N ARG A 307 -15.03 -4.05 2.00
CA ARG A 307 -14.25 -5.13 1.40
C ARG A 307 -14.82 -5.50 0.03
N PHE A 308 -13.96 -5.61 -0.97
CA PHE A 308 -14.37 -5.67 -2.37
C PHE A 308 -15.32 -6.83 -2.65
N ASP A 309 -14.97 -8.05 -2.16
CA ASP A 309 -15.77 -9.24 -2.31
C ASP A 309 -17.05 -9.29 -1.43
N ARG A 310 -17.34 -8.19 -0.69
CA ARG A 310 -18.63 -7.96 0.00
C ARG A 310 -19.53 -6.98 -0.72
N ILE A 311 -18.95 -6.08 -1.51
CA ILE A 311 -19.70 -4.97 -2.14
C ILE A 311 -20.04 -5.23 -3.60
N CYS A 312 -19.49 -6.28 -4.20
CA CYS A 312 -19.79 -6.67 -5.58
C CYS A 312 -19.76 -8.20 -5.76
N PRO A 313 -20.38 -8.72 -6.83
CA PRO A 313 -20.25 -10.14 -7.20
C PRO A 313 -18.81 -10.53 -7.48
N VAL A 314 -18.47 -11.82 -7.25
CA VAL A 314 -17.12 -12.34 -7.46
C VAL A 314 -16.66 -12.20 -8.91
N GLU A 315 -17.57 -12.35 -9.88
CA GLU A 315 -17.30 -12.16 -11.31
C GLU A 315 -16.89 -10.72 -11.62
N ALA A 316 -17.57 -9.73 -11.03
CA ALA A 316 -17.19 -8.32 -11.13
C ALA A 316 -15.79 -8.09 -10.54
N GLY A 317 -15.51 -8.72 -9.41
CA GLY A 317 -14.18 -8.73 -8.80
C GLY A 317 -13.11 -9.32 -9.72
N ASN A 318 -13.40 -10.45 -10.37
CA ASN A 318 -12.49 -11.07 -11.33
C ASN A 318 -12.16 -10.12 -12.50
N ALA A 319 -13.17 -9.49 -13.08
CA ALA A 319 -12.98 -8.52 -14.16
C ALA A 319 -12.13 -7.31 -13.71
N ALA A 320 -12.39 -6.79 -12.52
CA ALA A 320 -11.66 -5.67 -11.95
C ALA A 320 -10.19 -6.05 -11.62
N PHE A 321 -9.91 -7.27 -11.14
CA PHE A 321 -8.54 -7.74 -10.90
C PHE A 321 -7.75 -7.88 -12.21
N VAL A 322 -8.35 -8.31 -13.31
CA VAL A 322 -7.69 -8.34 -14.62
C VAL A 322 -7.19 -6.95 -15.01
N LEU A 323 -8.04 -5.94 -14.89
CA LEU A 323 -7.64 -4.56 -15.15
C LEU A 323 -6.52 -4.10 -14.20
N THR A 324 -6.66 -4.39 -12.91
CA THR A 324 -5.72 -3.95 -11.87
C THR A 324 -4.34 -4.57 -12.03
N PHE A 325 -4.26 -5.84 -12.45
CA PHE A 325 -2.98 -6.54 -12.63
C PHE A 325 -2.24 -6.14 -13.90
N LEU A 326 -2.97 -5.86 -14.98
CA LEU A 326 -2.35 -5.68 -16.29
C LEU A 326 -2.16 -4.22 -16.71
N ARG A 327 -2.69 -3.28 -15.91
CA ARG A 327 -2.42 -1.85 -16.11
C ARG A 327 -1.00 -1.45 -15.67
N ARG A 328 -0.60 -0.22 -15.94
CA ARG A 328 0.64 0.38 -15.42
C ARG A 328 0.60 0.42 -13.88
N GLY A 329 1.70 0.09 -13.24
CA GLY A 329 1.87 0.08 -11.79
C GLY A 329 2.09 -1.32 -11.22
N LEU A 330 2.02 -1.43 -9.90
CA LEU A 330 2.21 -2.65 -9.12
C LEU A 330 0.84 -3.13 -8.61
N PRO A 331 0.35 -4.30 -9.01
CA PRO A 331 -0.85 -4.85 -8.40
C PRO A 331 -0.58 -5.15 -6.93
N LEU A 332 -1.46 -4.66 -6.06
CA LEU A 332 -1.46 -4.98 -4.64
C LEU A 332 -2.68 -5.83 -4.33
N VAL A 333 -2.42 -7.01 -3.79
CA VAL A 333 -3.42 -7.95 -3.29
C VAL A 333 -3.50 -7.79 -1.77
N PHE A 334 -4.67 -7.49 -1.25
CA PHE A 334 -4.91 -7.46 0.20
C PHE A 334 -5.23 -8.87 0.70
N ASN A 335 -4.78 -9.21 1.90
CA ASN A 335 -4.88 -10.57 2.44
C ASN A 335 -6.30 -11.17 2.28
N GLY A 336 -6.38 -12.30 1.59
CA GLY A 336 -7.61 -13.02 1.26
C GLY A 336 -8.31 -12.58 -0.04
N ASN A 337 -7.90 -11.51 -0.72
CA ASN A 337 -8.47 -11.14 -2.02
C ASN A 337 -8.25 -12.22 -3.09
N GLU A 338 -7.12 -12.94 -3.02
CA GLU A 338 -6.77 -14.01 -3.94
C GLU A 338 -7.69 -15.23 -3.85
N ILE A 339 -8.45 -15.33 -2.77
CA ILE A 339 -9.43 -16.40 -2.56
C ILE A 339 -10.88 -15.88 -2.46
N ALA A 340 -11.11 -14.65 -2.92
CA ALA A 340 -12.40 -13.97 -2.81
C ALA A 340 -12.97 -13.99 -1.38
N ASP A 341 -12.11 -13.85 -0.36
CA ASP A 341 -12.53 -13.81 1.03
C ASP A 341 -13.37 -12.56 1.28
N ASN A 342 -14.49 -12.76 1.96
CA ASN A 342 -15.44 -11.69 2.27
C ASN A 342 -15.61 -11.44 3.78
N ALA A 343 -14.70 -11.95 4.62
CA ALA A 343 -14.69 -11.66 6.03
C ALA A 343 -14.50 -10.15 6.27
N ARG A 344 -15.17 -9.62 7.28
CA ARG A 344 -14.93 -8.25 7.74
C ARG A 344 -13.61 -8.23 8.50
N ASN A 345 -12.60 -7.60 7.95
CA ASN A 345 -11.36 -7.38 8.70
C ASN A 345 -11.52 -6.27 9.74
N SER A 346 -10.79 -6.37 10.84
CA SER A 346 -10.68 -5.29 11.83
C SER A 346 -9.27 -5.24 12.38
N PHE A 347 -8.60 -4.11 12.26
CA PHE A 347 -7.34 -3.89 12.95
C PHE A 347 -7.51 -3.30 14.36
N PHE A 348 -8.77 -3.09 14.82
CA PHE A 348 -9.10 -2.68 16.17
C PHE A 348 -9.46 -3.86 17.10
N ALA A 349 -9.88 -5.01 16.54
CA ALA A 349 -10.21 -6.19 17.34
C ALA A 349 -8.93 -6.86 17.85
N PRO A 350 -8.65 -6.87 19.16
CA PRO A 350 -7.47 -7.55 19.68
C PRO A 350 -7.55 -9.07 19.48
N VAL A 351 -6.41 -9.76 19.53
CA VAL A 351 -6.32 -11.21 19.21
C VAL A 351 -7.22 -12.05 20.10
N GLU A 352 -7.33 -11.70 21.36
CA GLU A 352 -8.12 -12.39 22.37
C GLU A 352 -9.63 -12.11 22.29
N HIS A 353 -10.06 -11.13 21.46
CA HIS A 353 -11.48 -10.78 21.39
C HIS A 353 -12.30 -11.86 20.65
N PRO A 354 -13.39 -12.40 21.21
CA PRO A 354 -14.15 -13.50 20.60
C PRO A 354 -14.64 -13.22 19.17
N ALA A 355 -15.05 -11.98 18.88
CA ALA A 355 -15.52 -11.59 17.55
C ALA A 355 -14.42 -11.68 16.48
N ARG A 356 -13.14 -11.74 16.85
CA ARG A 356 -12.04 -11.83 15.93
C ARG A 356 -12.05 -13.10 15.08
N ALA A 357 -12.55 -14.21 15.61
CA ALA A 357 -12.67 -15.45 14.87
C ALA A 357 -13.45 -15.30 13.55
N TYR A 358 -14.37 -14.33 13.50
CA TYR A 358 -15.16 -14.00 12.31
C TYR A 358 -14.55 -12.85 11.49
N LYS A 359 -13.38 -12.35 11.89
CA LYS A 359 -12.69 -11.23 11.26
C LYS A 359 -11.37 -11.62 10.58
N THR A 360 -10.99 -12.88 10.69
CA THR A 360 -9.81 -13.44 10.02
C THR A 360 -10.18 -13.99 8.64
N VAL A 361 -9.19 -14.10 7.77
CA VAL A 361 -9.35 -14.70 6.44
C VAL A 361 -9.83 -16.14 6.58
N ASP A 362 -10.86 -16.51 5.84
CA ASP A 362 -11.33 -17.88 5.71
C ASP A 362 -10.53 -18.63 4.63
N TRP A 363 -9.41 -19.21 5.02
CA TRP A 363 -8.51 -19.90 4.12
C TRP A 363 -9.11 -21.16 3.46
N SER A 364 -10.22 -21.70 3.99
CA SER A 364 -10.92 -22.84 3.37
C SER A 364 -11.46 -22.51 1.97
N ARG A 365 -11.69 -21.23 1.69
CA ARG A 365 -12.15 -20.76 0.38
C ARG A 365 -11.15 -21.02 -0.75
N ALA A 366 -9.86 -21.19 -0.43
CA ALA A 366 -8.85 -21.57 -1.41
C ALA A 366 -9.08 -22.96 -2.03
N LEU A 367 -9.83 -23.82 -1.36
CA LEU A 367 -9.98 -25.22 -1.71
C LEU A 367 -11.14 -25.49 -2.66
N GLN A 368 -12.11 -24.58 -2.78
CA GLN A 368 -13.33 -24.82 -3.54
C GLN A 368 -14.03 -23.56 -4.04
N GLY A 369 -14.98 -23.74 -4.97
CA GLY A 369 -15.90 -22.71 -5.42
C GLY A 369 -15.21 -21.50 -6.05
N ASP A 370 -15.72 -20.33 -5.74
CA ASP A 370 -15.25 -19.06 -6.31
C ASP A 370 -13.88 -18.64 -5.77
N GLY A 371 -13.55 -19.04 -4.54
CA GLY A 371 -12.23 -18.79 -3.99
C GLY A 371 -11.13 -19.50 -4.76
N GLN A 372 -11.32 -20.79 -5.09
CA GLN A 372 -10.38 -21.56 -5.91
C GLN A 372 -10.25 -20.97 -7.31
N LYS A 373 -11.36 -20.55 -7.94
CA LYS A 373 -11.34 -19.92 -9.26
C LYS A 373 -10.60 -18.59 -9.26
N ARG A 374 -10.82 -17.75 -8.24
CA ARG A 374 -10.11 -16.49 -8.05
C ARG A 374 -8.63 -16.73 -7.85
N LEU A 375 -8.23 -17.71 -7.03
CA LEU A 375 -6.84 -18.05 -6.81
C LEU A 375 -6.14 -18.45 -8.12
N ALA A 376 -6.80 -19.28 -8.95
CA ALA A 376 -6.30 -19.65 -10.26
C ALA A 376 -6.14 -18.42 -11.19
N LEU A 377 -7.10 -17.49 -11.16
CA LEU A 377 -7.03 -16.25 -11.94
C LEU A 377 -5.84 -15.39 -11.48
N ILE A 378 -5.70 -15.11 -10.18
CA ILE A 378 -4.62 -14.27 -9.66
C ILE A 378 -3.25 -14.86 -9.98
N ARG A 379 -3.06 -16.18 -9.79
CA ARG A 379 -1.83 -16.89 -10.18
C ARG A 379 -1.52 -16.72 -11.67
N ARG A 380 -2.53 -16.83 -12.54
CA ARG A 380 -2.36 -16.62 -13.98
C ARG A 380 -1.93 -15.18 -14.29
N LEU A 381 -2.55 -14.19 -13.67
CA LEU A 381 -2.23 -12.78 -13.89
C LEU A 381 -0.83 -12.44 -13.38
N ALA A 382 -0.42 -12.95 -12.23
CA ALA A 382 0.93 -12.81 -11.71
C ALA A 382 1.96 -13.45 -12.67
N LYS A 383 1.70 -14.68 -13.12
CA LYS A 383 2.55 -15.36 -14.11
C LYS A 383 2.71 -14.54 -15.39
N MET A 384 1.61 -13.99 -15.93
CA MET A 384 1.67 -13.14 -17.12
C MET A 384 2.62 -11.96 -16.93
N ARG A 385 2.56 -11.28 -15.77
CA ARG A 385 3.45 -10.14 -15.47
C ARG A 385 4.92 -10.55 -15.39
N HIS A 386 5.21 -11.72 -14.84
CA HIS A 386 6.57 -12.21 -14.68
C HIS A 386 7.18 -12.67 -16.00
N GLU A 387 6.39 -13.31 -16.86
CA GLU A 387 6.88 -13.93 -18.09
C GLU A 387 6.89 -12.98 -19.30
N ASP A 388 6.02 -11.97 -19.31
CA ASP A 388 5.90 -11.09 -20.47
C ASP A 388 6.12 -9.61 -20.07
N PRO A 389 7.25 -9.01 -20.48
CA PRO A 389 7.60 -7.63 -20.11
C PRO A 389 6.62 -6.58 -20.64
N ILE A 390 5.73 -6.92 -21.58
CA ILE A 390 4.69 -5.98 -22.03
C ILE A 390 3.83 -5.47 -20.88
N TRP A 391 3.63 -6.27 -19.83
CA TRP A 391 2.81 -5.90 -18.68
C TRP A 391 3.54 -5.06 -17.64
N SER A 392 4.86 -5.12 -17.59
CA SER A 392 5.69 -4.33 -16.66
C SER A 392 6.33 -3.11 -17.33
N GLU A 393 6.81 -3.25 -18.56
CA GLU A 393 7.62 -2.23 -19.25
C GLU A 393 6.87 -1.53 -20.38
N GLY A 394 5.82 -2.17 -20.94
CA GLY A 394 5.04 -1.59 -22.04
C GLY A 394 4.40 -0.26 -21.68
N THR A 395 4.29 0.65 -22.60
CA THR A 395 3.47 1.86 -22.46
C THR A 395 1.99 1.51 -22.34
N MET A 396 1.20 2.36 -21.70
CA MET A 396 -0.24 2.17 -21.54
C MET A 396 -1.01 3.35 -22.12
N GLU A 397 -2.04 3.03 -22.90
CA GLU A 397 -2.97 4.01 -23.45
C GLU A 397 -4.41 3.60 -23.13
N TRP A 398 -5.20 4.50 -22.59
CA TRP A 398 -6.63 4.27 -22.33
C TRP A 398 -7.43 4.18 -23.62
N VAL A 399 -8.37 3.23 -23.68
CA VAL A 399 -9.38 3.11 -24.75
C VAL A 399 -10.73 3.52 -24.16
N THR A 400 -11.31 4.58 -24.68
CA THR A 400 -12.49 5.24 -24.07
C THR A 400 -13.82 4.82 -24.70
N ASP A 401 -13.80 4.15 -25.84
CA ASP A 401 -15.01 3.87 -26.67
C ASP A 401 -16.14 3.16 -25.90
N GLY A 402 -15.79 2.27 -24.97
CA GLY A 402 -16.76 1.49 -24.18
C GLY A 402 -17.13 2.09 -22.82
N GLU A 403 -16.54 3.20 -22.40
CA GLU A 403 -16.71 3.74 -21.03
C GLU A 403 -18.16 4.10 -20.71
N ALA A 404 -18.88 4.70 -21.64
CA ALA A 404 -20.29 5.05 -21.45
C ALA A 404 -21.19 3.82 -21.19
N ASN A 405 -20.77 2.64 -21.66
CA ASN A 405 -21.44 1.37 -21.48
C ASN A 405 -20.89 0.56 -20.28
N GLY A 406 -19.99 1.14 -19.48
CA GLY A 406 -19.39 0.49 -18.30
C GLY A 406 -18.24 -0.45 -18.61
N ILE A 407 -17.62 -0.33 -19.78
CA ILE A 407 -16.40 -1.06 -20.15
C ILE A 407 -15.19 -0.18 -19.85
N VAL A 408 -14.25 -0.70 -19.09
CA VAL A 408 -12.93 -0.09 -18.89
C VAL A 408 -11.91 -0.84 -19.73
N ALA A 409 -11.12 -0.10 -20.52
CA ALA A 409 -10.14 -0.71 -21.40
C ALA A 409 -8.89 0.14 -21.57
N PHE A 410 -7.79 -0.53 -21.88
CA PHE A 410 -6.51 0.10 -22.23
C PHE A 410 -5.70 -0.83 -23.14
N THR A 411 -4.71 -0.27 -23.80
CA THR A 411 -3.71 -1.04 -24.53
C THR A 411 -2.36 -0.98 -23.80
N ARG A 412 -1.57 -2.06 -23.95
CA ARG A 412 -0.16 -2.12 -23.56
C ARG A 412 0.67 -2.33 -24.80
N THR A 413 1.72 -1.53 -24.98
CA THR A 413 2.58 -1.59 -26.17
C THR A 413 4.04 -1.73 -25.78
N LEU A 414 4.72 -2.73 -26.34
CA LEU A 414 6.17 -2.93 -26.20
C LEU A 414 6.76 -3.33 -27.57
N GLY A 415 7.58 -2.47 -28.12
CA GLY A 415 8.07 -2.64 -29.49
C GLY A 415 6.91 -2.67 -30.50
N ALA A 416 6.89 -3.68 -31.35
CA ALA A 416 5.83 -3.90 -32.35
C ALA A 416 4.57 -4.61 -31.78
N ARG A 417 4.60 -5.05 -30.53
CA ARG A 417 3.48 -5.77 -29.92
C ARG A 417 2.54 -4.79 -29.23
N LYS A 418 1.24 -4.92 -29.52
CA LYS A 418 0.18 -4.17 -28.84
C LYS A 418 -0.89 -5.14 -28.35
N MET A 419 -1.20 -5.10 -27.06
CA MET A 419 -2.22 -5.93 -26.40
C MET A 419 -3.36 -5.06 -25.91
N LEU A 420 -4.60 -5.49 -26.11
CA LEU A 420 -5.80 -4.92 -25.52
C LEU A 420 -6.15 -5.67 -24.24
N VAL A 421 -6.46 -4.91 -23.20
CA VAL A 421 -7.14 -5.39 -21.99
C VAL A 421 -8.43 -4.61 -21.84
N ALA A 422 -9.55 -5.31 -21.73
CA ALA A 422 -10.87 -4.70 -21.56
C ALA A 422 -11.70 -5.53 -20.56
N ALA A 423 -12.54 -4.88 -19.79
CA ALA A 423 -13.49 -5.55 -18.90
C ALA A 423 -14.82 -4.79 -18.84
N ASN A 424 -15.91 -5.51 -19.00
CA ASN A 424 -17.24 -5.03 -18.75
C ASN A 424 -17.53 -5.10 -17.24
N LEU A 425 -17.69 -3.94 -16.61
CA LEU A 425 -17.96 -3.83 -15.17
C LEU A 425 -19.47 -3.68 -14.89
N THR A 426 -20.32 -4.29 -15.74
CA THR A 426 -21.78 -4.26 -15.58
C THR A 426 -22.37 -5.68 -15.60
N ALA A 427 -23.55 -5.83 -14.99
CA ALA A 427 -24.30 -7.08 -14.95
C ALA A 427 -25.06 -7.40 -16.27
N ARG A 428 -24.75 -6.70 -17.37
CA ARG A 428 -25.39 -6.86 -18.68
C ARG A 428 -24.34 -6.88 -19.78
N PRO A 429 -24.60 -7.55 -20.91
CA PRO A 429 -23.76 -7.41 -22.08
C PRO A 429 -23.63 -5.93 -22.50
N ALA A 430 -22.44 -5.52 -22.90
CA ALA A 430 -22.15 -4.16 -23.31
C ALA A 430 -21.34 -4.15 -24.61
N ASP A 431 -21.53 -3.09 -25.39
CA ASP A 431 -20.78 -2.86 -26.64
C ASP A 431 -19.65 -1.86 -26.37
N GLY A 432 -18.43 -2.29 -26.63
CA GLY A 432 -17.21 -1.50 -26.49
C GLY A 432 -16.75 -0.83 -27.80
N GLY A 433 -17.58 -0.80 -28.83
CA GLY A 433 -17.23 -0.21 -30.13
C GLY A 433 -16.29 -1.08 -30.97
N ALA A 434 -15.73 -0.47 -32.01
CA ALA A 434 -14.94 -1.19 -33.01
C ALA A 434 -13.65 -1.81 -32.47
N VAL A 435 -13.01 -1.16 -31.49
CA VAL A 435 -11.73 -1.62 -30.93
C VAL A 435 -11.94 -2.78 -29.95
N ILE A 436 -12.95 -2.68 -29.08
CA ILE A 436 -13.18 -3.65 -28.01
C ILE A 436 -14.14 -4.76 -28.45
N GLY A 437 -15.20 -4.41 -29.15
CA GLY A 437 -16.30 -5.32 -29.48
C GLY A 437 -17.27 -5.53 -28.32
N LYS A 438 -18.15 -6.53 -28.45
CA LYS A 438 -19.13 -6.87 -27.41
C LYS A 438 -18.50 -7.74 -26.31
N LEU A 439 -18.84 -7.43 -25.08
CA LEU A 439 -18.48 -8.21 -23.89
C LEU A 439 -19.76 -8.59 -23.13
N GLY A 440 -19.86 -9.84 -22.70
CA GLY A 440 -20.92 -10.31 -21.79
C GLY A 440 -20.85 -9.62 -20.43
N ALA A 441 -21.82 -9.92 -19.55
CA ALA A 441 -21.81 -9.42 -18.18
C ALA A 441 -20.55 -9.86 -17.45
N TRP A 442 -19.80 -8.91 -16.86
CA TRP A 442 -18.55 -9.15 -16.12
C TRP A 442 -17.44 -9.85 -16.94
N GLU A 443 -17.61 -9.92 -18.26
CA GLU A 443 -16.62 -10.51 -19.15
C GLU A 443 -15.40 -9.59 -19.32
N TYR A 444 -14.25 -10.19 -19.52
CA TYR A 444 -13.00 -9.49 -19.83
C TYR A 444 -12.30 -10.10 -21.04
N ALA A 445 -11.53 -9.30 -21.75
CA ALA A 445 -10.70 -9.69 -22.87
C ALA A 445 -9.24 -9.29 -22.67
N ILE A 446 -8.33 -10.22 -22.98
CA ILE A 446 -6.88 -10.00 -23.06
C ILE A 446 -6.44 -10.58 -24.40
N ARG A 447 -6.11 -9.72 -25.37
CA ARG A 447 -5.81 -10.17 -26.74
C ARG A 447 -4.95 -9.16 -27.49
N PRO A 448 -4.28 -9.54 -28.59
CA PRO A 448 -3.66 -8.57 -29.49
C PRO A 448 -4.65 -7.47 -29.88
N ALA A 449 -4.20 -6.21 -29.83
CA ALA A 449 -4.96 -5.10 -30.37
C ALA A 449 -4.92 -5.14 -31.90
N LYS A 450 -6.05 -4.86 -32.53
CA LYS A 450 -6.13 -4.74 -33.98
C LYS A 450 -5.59 -3.39 -34.46
#